data_d68d1d0812f44bdd452fdecdb759d37f
#
_entry.id   d68d1d0812f44bdd452fdecdb759d37f
#
_cell.length_a   1.000
_cell.length_b   1.000
_cell.length_c   1.000
_cell.angle_alpha   90.00
_cell.angle_beta   90.00
_cell.angle_gamma   90.00
#
_symmetry.space_group_name_H-M   'P 1'
#
loop_
_entity.id
_entity.type
_entity.pdbx_description
1 polymer ?
#
loop_
_entity_poly.entity_id
_entity_poly.type
_entity_poly.pdbx_seq_one_letter_code
_entity_poly.pdbx_strand_id
1 'polypeptide(L)'
;VPCGVTEQHMKRCVISFDLDGTLVDHGFSTAVWREAIPTLVARKERLSLEEAKAWVYEQYDQVGEGSLEWYDLAYWHRRFGLDGTWLQTLQAHRHLIRLFPEVKGVLEELRPLHDLIILSNASRPFLEEEFCHSGLQEFPFLHVVSATSDLGMVKKTSSFYREVCRRLGLDPSGLIHVGDHEEFDYQAPTQAGIRSYFLDRSGRGSGEHVVRDLRHFARKALGGGKGAPR
;
A
#
# COMPACT_ATOMS: atom_id res chain seq x y z
N VAL A 1 -52.20 -8.83 -6.59
CA VAL A 1 -51.11 -8.54 -5.69
C VAL A 1 -49.84 -8.87 -6.46
N PRO A 2 -49.00 -7.92 -6.87
CA PRO A 2 -47.75 -8.22 -7.53
C PRO A 2 -46.72 -8.69 -6.54
N CYS A 3 -46.16 -9.83 -6.83
CA CYS A 3 -45.04 -10.45 -6.12
C CYS A 3 -43.82 -9.53 -6.19
N GLY A 4 -43.34 -9.10 -5.01
CA GLY A 4 -42.15 -8.30 -4.89
C GLY A 4 -40.92 -9.09 -5.35
N VAL A 5 -40.26 -8.56 -6.35
CA VAL A 5 -38.93 -8.97 -6.75
C VAL A 5 -38.00 -8.52 -5.64
N THR A 6 -37.58 -9.43 -4.80
CA THR A 6 -36.45 -9.22 -3.89
C THR A 6 -35.20 -9.10 -4.77
N GLU A 7 -34.73 -7.87 -4.98
CA GLU A 7 -33.34 -7.64 -5.42
C GLU A 7 -32.42 -8.34 -4.41
N GLN A 8 -31.96 -9.53 -4.78
CA GLN A 8 -30.80 -10.12 -4.12
C GLN A 8 -29.65 -9.14 -4.35
N HIS A 9 -29.28 -8.38 -3.32
CA HIS A 9 -28.02 -7.64 -3.26
C HIS A 9 -26.93 -8.68 -3.40
N MET A 10 -26.46 -8.91 -4.62
CA MET A 10 -25.21 -9.63 -4.82
C MET A 10 -24.15 -8.84 -4.07
N LYS A 11 -23.61 -9.46 -3.01
CA LYS A 11 -22.58 -8.87 -2.18
C LYS A 11 -21.45 -8.45 -3.13
N ARG A 12 -21.21 -7.14 -3.29
CA ARG A 12 -20.15 -6.63 -4.15
C ARG A 12 -18.81 -7.16 -3.63
N CYS A 13 -17.98 -7.69 -4.52
CA CYS A 13 -16.60 -8.00 -4.15
C CYS A 13 -15.89 -6.71 -3.78
N VAL A 14 -15.07 -6.75 -2.74
CA VAL A 14 -14.19 -5.65 -2.35
C VAL A 14 -12.85 -5.83 -3.05
N ILE A 15 -12.32 -4.77 -3.64
CA ILE A 15 -10.97 -4.76 -4.18
C ILE A 15 -10.07 -3.95 -3.26
N SER A 16 -9.01 -4.59 -2.79
CA SER A 16 -7.97 -3.92 -2.01
C SER A 16 -6.70 -3.75 -2.82
N PHE A 17 -6.12 -2.57 -2.71
CA PHE A 17 -4.84 -2.21 -3.32
C PHE A 17 -3.81 -1.97 -2.23
N ASP A 18 -2.60 -2.40 -2.47
CA ASP A 18 -1.46 -1.78 -1.82
C ASP A 18 -1.26 -0.35 -2.37
N LEU A 19 -0.43 0.46 -1.71
CA LEU A 19 -0.25 1.87 -2.08
C LEU A 19 1.09 2.10 -2.79
N ASP A 20 2.22 1.99 -2.08
CA ASP A 20 3.56 2.22 -2.61
C ASP A 20 3.95 1.16 -3.63
N GLY A 21 4.42 1.56 -4.82
CA GLY A 21 4.75 0.63 -5.91
C GLY A 21 3.52 0.09 -6.67
N THR A 22 2.32 0.29 -6.12
CA THR A 22 1.05 -0.20 -6.66
C THR A 22 0.21 0.92 -7.27
N LEU A 23 -0.29 1.83 -6.45
CA LEU A 23 -1.06 3.01 -6.90
C LEU A 23 -0.14 4.23 -7.11
N VAL A 24 0.78 4.46 -6.19
CA VAL A 24 1.81 5.51 -6.30
C VAL A 24 3.18 4.88 -6.52
N ASP A 25 4.10 5.60 -7.18
CA ASP A 25 5.48 5.15 -7.31
C ASP A 25 6.27 5.37 -6.01
N HIS A 26 7.45 4.75 -5.91
CA HIS A 26 8.31 4.87 -4.73
C HIS A 26 9.09 6.19 -4.63
N GLY A 27 8.85 7.16 -5.52
CA GLY A 27 9.64 8.39 -5.57
C GLY A 27 9.61 9.18 -4.27
N PHE A 28 8.43 9.34 -3.69
CA PHE A 28 8.24 10.07 -2.44
C PHE A 28 8.86 9.35 -1.24
N SER A 29 8.50 8.11 -1.01
CA SER A 29 9.03 7.33 0.12
C SER A 29 10.54 7.17 0.04
N THR A 30 11.09 6.88 -1.15
CA THR A 30 12.54 6.81 -1.39
C THR A 30 13.23 8.15 -1.08
N ALA A 31 12.68 9.28 -1.55
CA ALA A 31 13.26 10.59 -1.29
C ALA A 31 13.30 10.92 0.21
N VAL A 32 12.27 10.58 0.96
CA VAL A 32 12.24 10.82 2.41
C VAL A 32 13.25 9.93 3.13
N TRP A 33 13.18 8.61 2.92
CA TRP A 33 13.99 7.65 3.69
C TRP A 33 15.44 7.60 3.27
N ARG A 34 15.71 7.68 1.96
CA ARG A 34 17.06 7.44 1.42
C ARG A 34 17.84 8.69 1.07
N GLU A 35 17.18 9.86 1.00
CA GLU A 35 17.86 11.11 0.67
C GLU A 35 17.69 12.18 1.76
N ALA A 36 16.46 12.45 2.20
CA ALA A 36 16.19 13.54 3.13
C ALA A 36 16.79 13.29 4.51
N ILE A 37 16.52 12.12 5.12
CA ILE A 37 17.07 11.77 6.44
C ILE A 37 18.61 11.73 6.41
N PRO A 38 19.28 11.03 5.46
CA PRO A 38 20.74 11.10 5.36
C PRO A 38 21.28 12.52 5.15
N THR A 39 20.60 13.36 4.37
CA THR A 39 21.03 14.76 4.15
C THR A 39 20.95 15.58 5.43
N LEU A 40 19.92 15.40 6.25
CA LEU A 40 19.81 16.07 7.55
C LEU A 40 20.90 15.60 8.51
N VAL A 41 21.20 14.30 8.54
CA VAL A 41 22.29 13.74 9.33
C VAL A 41 23.65 14.28 8.86
N ALA A 42 23.91 14.30 7.55
CA ALA A 42 25.14 14.83 6.97
C ALA A 42 25.42 16.27 7.42
N ARG A 43 24.39 17.13 7.39
CA ARG A 43 24.48 18.53 7.82
C ARG A 43 24.79 18.64 9.31
N LYS A 44 24.07 17.88 10.13
CA LYS A 44 24.22 17.90 11.59
C LYS A 44 25.59 17.40 12.04
N GLU A 45 26.00 16.26 11.55
CA GLU A 45 27.23 15.57 11.98
C GLU A 45 28.47 16.03 11.19
N ARG A 46 28.30 16.94 10.20
CA ARG A 46 29.35 17.44 9.29
C ARG A 46 30.06 16.32 8.52
N LEU A 47 29.29 15.32 8.10
CA LEU A 47 29.72 14.21 7.27
C LEU A 47 29.48 14.52 5.78
N SER A 48 30.19 13.82 4.90
CA SER A 48 29.79 13.73 3.51
C SER A 48 28.44 13.01 3.40
N LEU A 49 27.71 13.22 2.31
CA LEU A 49 26.41 12.56 2.10
C LEU A 49 26.56 11.03 2.05
N GLU A 50 27.63 10.53 1.46
CA GLU A 50 27.88 9.08 1.34
C GLU A 50 28.18 8.45 2.72
N GLU A 51 28.98 9.11 3.58
CA GLU A 51 29.22 8.65 4.93
C GLU A 51 27.92 8.65 5.76
N ALA A 52 27.10 9.72 5.63
CA ALA A 52 25.82 9.81 6.32
C ALA A 52 24.83 8.73 5.83
N LYS A 53 24.76 8.45 4.51
CA LYS A 53 23.95 7.37 3.96
C LYS A 53 24.36 6.02 4.53
N ALA A 54 25.66 5.70 4.50
CA ALA A 54 26.16 4.43 5.01
C ALA A 54 25.79 4.25 6.48
N TRP A 55 26.03 5.30 7.30
CA TRP A 55 25.73 5.26 8.73
C TRP A 55 24.22 5.16 9.01
N VAL A 56 23.38 5.93 8.32
CA VAL A 56 21.91 5.91 8.48
C VAL A 56 21.35 4.54 8.11
N TYR A 57 21.80 3.95 7.01
CA TYR A 57 21.33 2.63 6.58
C TYR A 57 21.72 1.53 7.56
N GLU A 58 22.94 1.59 8.12
CA GLU A 58 23.34 0.69 9.21
C GLU A 58 22.41 0.82 10.42
N GLN A 59 22.00 2.05 10.79
CA GLN A 59 21.05 2.26 11.87
C GLN A 59 19.65 1.71 11.54
N TYR A 60 19.20 1.85 10.28
CA TYR A 60 17.95 1.24 9.82
C TYR A 60 18.00 -0.29 9.93
N ASP A 61 19.10 -0.91 9.49
CA ASP A 61 19.29 -2.35 9.54
C ASP A 61 19.34 -2.89 10.97
N GLN A 62 19.95 -2.14 11.91
CA GLN A 62 19.99 -2.51 13.33
C GLN A 62 18.60 -2.54 13.97
N VAL A 63 17.68 -1.63 13.61
CA VAL A 63 16.30 -1.63 14.08
C VAL A 63 15.51 -2.70 13.34
N GLY A 64 15.69 -2.80 12.03
CA GLY A 64 15.10 -3.80 11.16
C GLY A 64 13.62 -3.59 10.89
N GLU A 65 13.21 -4.04 9.71
CA GLU A 65 11.82 -3.92 9.20
C GLU A 65 10.78 -4.73 9.99
N GLY A 66 11.20 -5.52 10.97
CA GLY A 66 10.33 -6.24 11.89
C GLY A 66 9.82 -5.40 13.06
N SER A 67 10.25 -4.14 13.16
CA SER A 67 9.92 -3.21 14.25
C SER A 67 9.04 -2.07 13.74
N LEU A 68 8.12 -1.59 14.58
CA LEU A 68 7.28 -0.43 14.26
C LEU A 68 8.08 0.85 14.12
N GLU A 69 9.16 0.97 14.90
CA GLU A 69 10.07 2.10 14.87
C GLU A 69 10.73 2.29 13.50
N TRP A 70 10.93 1.20 12.76
CA TRP A 70 11.49 1.25 11.40
C TRP A 70 10.63 2.10 10.47
N TYR A 71 9.31 2.10 10.64
CA TYR A 71 8.33 2.86 9.85
C TYR A 71 8.00 4.24 10.44
N ASP A 72 8.52 4.57 11.64
CA ASP A 72 8.21 5.82 12.34
C ASP A 72 9.24 6.91 12.05
N LEU A 73 8.90 7.83 11.15
CA LEU A 73 9.76 8.98 10.83
C LEU A 73 10.03 9.88 12.05
N ALA A 74 9.06 10.00 12.96
CA ALA A 74 9.25 10.78 14.19
C ALA A 74 10.27 10.11 15.14
N TYR A 75 10.28 8.78 15.20
CA TYR A 75 11.29 8.04 15.93
C TYR A 75 12.70 8.35 15.38
N TRP A 76 12.89 8.30 14.05
CA TRP A 76 14.19 8.54 13.43
C TRP A 76 14.65 9.98 13.60
N HIS A 77 13.74 10.98 13.49
CA HIS A 77 14.06 12.36 13.82
C HIS A 77 14.58 12.52 15.26
N ARG A 78 13.90 11.90 16.24
CA ARG A 78 14.34 11.91 17.65
C ARG A 78 15.65 11.18 17.85
N ARG A 79 15.79 9.97 17.28
CA ARG A 79 16.97 9.12 17.41
C ARG A 79 18.24 9.80 16.89
N PHE A 80 18.14 10.47 15.77
CA PHE A 80 19.25 11.22 15.18
C PHE A 80 19.35 12.65 15.68
N GLY A 81 18.42 13.13 16.49
CA GLY A 81 18.36 14.50 17.00
C GLY A 81 18.36 15.55 15.89
N LEU A 82 17.56 15.32 14.85
CA LEU A 82 17.50 16.18 13.66
C LEU A 82 16.79 17.49 13.96
N ASP A 83 17.27 18.58 13.34
CA ASP A 83 16.64 19.87 13.39
C ASP A 83 15.31 19.89 12.60
N GLY A 84 14.38 20.73 13.03
CA GLY A 84 13.05 20.82 12.45
C GLY A 84 12.14 19.67 12.89
N THR A 85 11.05 19.49 12.18
CA THR A 85 10.08 18.44 12.47
C THR A 85 10.07 17.38 11.37
N TRP A 86 9.80 16.14 11.75
CA TRP A 86 9.59 15.06 10.79
C TRP A 86 8.48 15.38 9.77
N LEU A 87 7.46 16.15 10.18
CA LEU A 87 6.37 16.59 9.29
C LEU A 87 6.87 17.53 8.19
N GLN A 88 7.79 18.47 8.53
CA GLN A 88 8.42 19.33 7.53
C GLN A 88 9.21 18.52 6.50
N THR A 89 9.87 17.44 6.94
CA THR A 89 10.59 16.54 6.02
C THR A 89 9.63 15.85 5.04
N LEU A 90 8.47 15.35 5.50
CA LEU A 90 7.44 14.80 4.62
C LEU A 90 6.93 15.85 3.63
N GLN A 91 6.49 16.99 4.15
CA GLN A 91 5.87 18.05 3.36
C GLN A 91 6.78 18.62 2.27
N ALA A 92 8.09 18.73 2.55
CA ALA A 92 9.07 19.19 1.56
C ALA A 92 9.17 18.28 0.33
N HIS A 93 8.84 16.99 0.46
CA HIS A 93 9.00 16.00 -0.61
C HIS A 93 7.67 15.59 -1.28
N ARG A 94 6.51 16.08 -0.81
CA ARG A 94 5.18 15.74 -1.35
C ARG A 94 5.04 16.00 -2.88
N HIS A 95 5.82 16.92 -3.41
CA HIS A 95 5.86 17.22 -4.84
C HIS A 95 6.38 16.04 -5.69
N LEU A 96 6.94 15.01 -5.06
CA LEU A 96 7.41 13.77 -5.70
C LEU A 96 6.35 12.67 -5.75
N ILE A 97 5.20 12.86 -5.09
CA ILE A 97 4.10 11.88 -5.11
C ILE A 97 3.54 11.79 -6.54
N ARG A 98 3.54 10.59 -7.11
CA ARG A 98 3.07 10.32 -8.47
C ARG A 98 2.24 9.06 -8.52
N LEU A 99 1.03 9.15 -9.08
CA LEU A 99 0.27 7.97 -9.49
C LEU A 99 0.91 7.33 -10.71
N PHE A 100 0.84 5.99 -10.78
CA PHE A 100 1.09 5.34 -12.06
C PHE A 100 0.04 5.76 -13.09
N PRO A 101 0.42 5.89 -14.37
CA PRO A 101 -0.44 6.51 -15.40
C PRO A 101 -1.80 5.82 -15.60
N GLU A 102 -1.88 4.52 -15.34
CA GLU A 102 -3.11 3.75 -15.53
C GLU A 102 -4.10 3.82 -14.36
N VAL A 103 -3.67 4.27 -13.17
CA VAL A 103 -4.41 4.15 -11.91
C VAL A 103 -5.79 4.80 -12.01
N LYS A 104 -5.88 6.07 -12.44
CA LYS A 104 -7.17 6.77 -12.49
C LYS A 104 -8.17 6.03 -13.38
N GLY A 105 -7.77 5.61 -14.58
CA GLY A 105 -8.64 4.88 -15.49
C GLY A 105 -9.08 3.53 -14.94
N VAL A 106 -8.20 2.81 -14.24
CA VAL A 106 -8.53 1.52 -13.60
C VAL A 106 -9.51 1.72 -12.44
N LEU A 107 -9.31 2.71 -11.60
CA LEU A 107 -10.23 3.00 -10.49
C LEU A 107 -11.62 3.42 -11.02
N GLU A 108 -11.68 4.21 -12.09
CA GLU A 108 -12.94 4.57 -12.75
C GLU A 108 -13.67 3.35 -13.33
N GLU A 109 -12.95 2.37 -13.88
CA GLU A 109 -13.51 1.13 -14.39
C GLU A 109 -14.05 0.23 -13.28
N LEU A 110 -13.36 0.15 -12.13
CA LEU A 110 -13.68 -0.78 -11.06
C LEU A 110 -14.76 -0.26 -10.08
N ARG A 111 -14.74 1.03 -9.75
CA ARG A 111 -15.63 1.62 -8.71
C ARG A 111 -17.14 1.42 -8.94
N PRO A 112 -17.68 1.32 -10.16
CA PRO A 112 -19.12 1.06 -10.34
C PRO A 112 -19.53 -0.35 -9.94
N LEU A 113 -18.60 -1.31 -9.94
CA LEU A 113 -18.84 -2.74 -9.76
C LEU A 113 -18.32 -3.27 -8.42
N HIS A 114 -17.36 -2.59 -7.81
CA HIS A 114 -16.65 -3.04 -6.62
C HIS A 114 -16.49 -1.91 -5.61
N ASP A 115 -16.48 -2.27 -4.33
CA ASP A 115 -16.04 -1.38 -3.27
C ASP A 115 -14.50 -1.40 -3.22
N LEU A 116 -13.88 -0.24 -3.02
CA LEU A 116 -12.43 -0.08 -3.08
C LEU A 116 -11.87 0.22 -1.69
N ILE A 117 -10.75 -0.41 -1.32
CA ILE A 117 -10.01 -0.13 -0.10
C ILE A 117 -8.50 -0.09 -0.38
N ILE A 118 -7.74 0.58 0.47
CA ILE A 118 -6.28 0.60 0.46
C ILE A 118 -5.77 -0.10 1.72
N LEU A 119 -4.78 -0.99 1.56
CA LEU A 119 -4.10 -1.71 2.64
C LEU A 119 -2.59 -1.53 2.48
N SER A 120 -1.98 -0.67 3.27
CA SER A 120 -0.55 -0.31 3.16
C SER A 120 0.24 -0.62 4.43
N ASN A 121 1.53 -0.94 4.26
CA ASN A 121 2.51 -1.00 5.36
C ASN A 121 2.98 0.39 5.81
N ALA A 122 2.82 1.41 4.97
CA ALA A 122 3.23 2.78 5.29
C ALA A 122 2.61 3.26 6.60
N SER A 123 3.36 4.03 7.38
CA SER A 123 2.78 4.69 8.55
C SER A 123 1.74 5.74 8.13
N ARG A 124 0.79 6.02 9.03
CA ARG A 124 -0.33 6.93 8.75
C ARG A 124 0.10 8.27 8.14
N PRO A 125 1.17 8.95 8.61
CA PRO A 125 1.60 10.20 8.00
C PRO A 125 2.04 10.08 6.54
N PHE A 126 2.75 9.00 6.16
CA PHE A 126 3.12 8.75 4.75
C PHE A 126 1.87 8.49 3.91
N LEU A 127 1.03 7.59 4.37
CA LEU A 127 -0.20 7.20 3.69
C LEU A 127 -1.13 8.40 3.45
N GLU A 128 -1.28 9.30 4.44
CA GLU A 128 -2.09 10.53 4.31
C GLU A 128 -1.50 11.50 3.30
N GLU A 129 -0.18 11.73 3.31
CA GLU A 129 0.47 12.60 2.31
C GLU A 129 0.25 12.04 0.89
N GLU A 130 0.48 10.74 0.68
CA GLU A 130 0.28 10.11 -0.62
C GLU A 130 -1.18 10.12 -1.06
N PHE A 131 -2.10 9.75 -0.18
CA PHE A 131 -3.54 9.73 -0.47
C PHE A 131 -4.06 11.12 -0.83
N CYS A 132 -3.69 12.15 -0.04
CA CYS A 132 -4.18 13.51 -0.21
C CYS A 132 -3.52 14.26 -1.39
N HIS A 133 -2.29 13.91 -1.77
CA HIS A 133 -1.55 14.68 -2.79
C HIS A 133 -1.38 13.96 -4.13
N SER A 134 -1.83 12.70 -4.24
CA SER A 134 -1.85 11.97 -5.51
C SER A 134 -3.13 12.18 -6.33
N GLY A 135 -4.20 12.64 -5.70
CA GLY A 135 -5.56 12.69 -6.27
C GLY A 135 -6.38 11.43 -5.98
N LEU A 136 -5.89 10.49 -5.15
CA LEU A 136 -6.66 9.30 -4.74
C LEU A 136 -7.90 9.66 -3.92
N GLN A 137 -7.89 10.77 -3.19
CA GLN A 137 -9.04 11.28 -2.46
C GLN A 137 -10.27 11.61 -3.33
N GLU A 138 -10.09 11.72 -4.65
CA GLU A 138 -11.19 11.92 -5.60
C GLU A 138 -12.00 10.63 -5.83
N PHE A 139 -11.48 9.49 -5.38
CA PHE A 139 -12.11 8.18 -5.52
C PHE A 139 -12.75 7.71 -4.22
N PRO A 140 -13.90 6.99 -4.29
CA PRO A 140 -14.65 6.57 -3.11
C PRO A 140 -14.05 5.33 -2.45
N PHE A 141 -12.85 5.45 -1.89
CA PHE A 141 -12.29 4.39 -1.07
C PHE A 141 -13.06 4.30 0.25
N LEU A 142 -13.62 3.13 0.56
CA LEU A 142 -14.36 2.91 1.81
C LEU A 142 -13.43 2.90 3.02
N HIS A 143 -12.24 2.35 2.85
CA HIS A 143 -11.24 2.25 3.91
C HIS A 143 -9.84 2.47 3.36
N VAL A 144 -9.02 3.16 4.14
CA VAL A 144 -7.59 3.36 3.90
C VAL A 144 -6.87 2.97 5.18
N VAL A 145 -6.26 1.79 5.18
CA VAL A 145 -5.71 1.14 6.38
C VAL A 145 -4.19 1.14 6.36
N SER A 146 -3.60 1.62 7.43
CA SER A 146 -2.17 1.47 7.73
C SER A 146 -1.95 0.25 8.63
N ALA A 147 -1.18 -0.72 8.17
CA ALA A 147 -0.85 -1.88 8.99
C ALA A 147 -0.11 -1.46 10.27
N THR A 148 0.86 -0.58 10.15
CA THR A 148 1.69 -0.13 11.26
C THR A 148 0.93 0.76 12.24
N SER A 149 0.22 1.78 11.74
CA SER A 149 -0.41 2.79 12.61
C SER A 149 -1.77 2.37 13.15
N ASP A 150 -2.60 1.67 12.37
CA ASP A 150 -3.97 1.34 12.79
C ASP A 150 -4.07 0.00 13.50
N LEU A 151 -3.17 -0.94 13.15
CA LEU A 151 -3.19 -2.28 13.71
C LEU A 151 -1.97 -2.61 14.58
N GLY A 152 -0.92 -1.77 14.57
CA GLY A 152 0.34 -2.06 15.25
C GLY A 152 1.05 -3.30 14.68
N MET A 153 0.84 -3.59 13.39
CA MET A 153 1.38 -4.76 12.71
C MET A 153 2.41 -4.34 11.68
N VAL A 154 3.58 -4.94 11.74
CA VAL A 154 4.60 -4.80 10.71
C VAL A 154 4.45 -5.93 9.71
N LYS A 155 4.72 -5.65 8.43
CA LYS A 155 4.58 -6.60 7.33
C LYS A 155 3.13 -7.11 7.20
N LYS A 156 2.57 -7.04 6.01
CA LYS A 156 1.20 -7.52 5.74
C LYS A 156 1.18 -9.06 5.70
N THR A 157 1.25 -9.69 6.86
CA THR A 157 1.19 -11.15 7.01
C THR A 157 -0.25 -11.66 6.83
N SER A 158 -0.43 -12.98 6.76
CA SER A 158 -1.78 -13.56 6.68
C SER A 158 -2.66 -13.23 7.90
N SER A 159 -2.05 -12.99 9.08
CA SER A 159 -2.78 -12.52 10.26
C SER A 159 -3.28 -11.08 10.11
N PHE A 160 -2.50 -10.20 9.46
CA PHE A 160 -2.95 -8.85 9.12
C PHE A 160 -4.23 -8.89 8.26
N TYR A 161 -4.24 -9.66 7.18
CA TYR A 161 -5.40 -9.75 6.29
C TYR A 161 -6.62 -10.33 6.99
N ARG A 162 -6.45 -11.36 7.85
CA ARG A 162 -7.55 -11.89 8.66
C ARG A 162 -8.11 -10.85 9.65
N GLU A 163 -7.23 -10.06 10.28
CA GLU A 163 -7.65 -9.00 11.19
C GLU A 163 -8.38 -7.86 10.46
N VAL A 164 -7.91 -7.47 9.26
CA VAL A 164 -8.63 -6.51 8.40
C VAL A 164 -10.02 -7.03 8.05
N CYS A 165 -10.13 -8.27 7.56
CA CYS A 165 -11.43 -8.87 7.23
C CYS A 165 -12.37 -8.90 8.46
N ARG A 166 -11.85 -9.29 9.62
CA ARG A 166 -12.63 -9.31 10.88
C ARG A 166 -13.13 -7.90 11.28
N ARG A 167 -12.27 -6.88 11.23
CA ARG A 167 -12.63 -5.50 11.61
C ARG A 167 -13.65 -4.88 10.65
N LEU A 168 -13.49 -5.16 9.35
CA LEU A 168 -14.36 -4.59 8.32
C LEU A 168 -15.61 -5.45 8.04
N GLY A 169 -15.77 -6.61 8.72
CA GLY A 169 -16.89 -7.53 8.50
C GLY A 169 -16.89 -8.14 7.09
N LEU A 170 -15.70 -8.32 6.49
CA LEU A 170 -15.54 -8.88 5.16
C LEU A 170 -15.31 -10.39 5.22
N ASP A 171 -15.89 -11.11 4.26
CA ASP A 171 -15.51 -12.48 3.98
C ASP A 171 -14.22 -12.47 3.13
N PRO A 172 -13.15 -13.20 3.52
CA PRO A 172 -11.93 -13.28 2.72
C PRO A 172 -12.18 -13.69 1.26
N SER A 173 -13.13 -14.60 1.00
CA SER A 173 -13.49 -15.03 -0.35
C SER A 173 -14.16 -13.94 -1.20
N GLY A 174 -14.69 -12.90 -0.58
CA GLY A 174 -15.27 -11.72 -1.23
C GLY A 174 -14.27 -10.57 -1.42
N LEU A 175 -13.01 -10.76 -1.01
CA LEU A 175 -11.93 -9.77 -1.18
C LEU A 175 -10.99 -10.19 -2.30
N ILE A 176 -10.57 -9.21 -3.12
CA ILE A 176 -9.51 -9.38 -4.12
C ILE A 176 -8.42 -8.39 -3.79
N HIS A 177 -7.17 -8.85 -3.71
CA HIS A 177 -6.03 -7.99 -3.39
C HIS A 177 -5.01 -7.91 -4.53
N VAL A 178 -4.36 -6.77 -4.68
CA VAL A 178 -3.23 -6.57 -5.60
C VAL A 178 -2.19 -5.64 -4.98
N GLY A 179 -0.93 -6.01 -5.10
CA GLY A 179 0.21 -5.19 -4.70
C GLY A 179 1.52 -5.70 -5.27
N ASP A 180 2.60 -4.93 -5.07
CA ASP A 180 3.89 -5.11 -5.74
C ASP A 180 4.90 -5.95 -4.94
N HIS A 181 4.53 -6.43 -3.75
CA HIS A 181 5.39 -7.28 -2.94
C HIS A 181 4.88 -8.73 -2.91
N GLU A 182 5.63 -9.66 -3.51
CA GLU A 182 5.18 -11.04 -3.69
C GLU A 182 4.79 -11.73 -2.37
N GLU A 183 5.60 -11.59 -1.32
CA GLU A 183 5.29 -12.19 0.00
C GLU A 183 4.06 -11.53 0.64
N PHE A 184 4.03 -10.18 0.69
CA PHE A 184 3.03 -9.44 1.47
C PHE A 184 1.72 -9.22 0.72
N ASP A 185 1.74 -9.16 -0.61
CA ASP A 185 0.55 -8.84 -1.40
C ASP A 185 0.00 -10.01 -2.23
N TYR A 186 0.75 -11.13 -2.29
CA TYR A 186 0.26 -12.33 -2.93
C TYR A 186 0.23 -13.54 -1.98
N GLN A 187 1.37 -13.93 -1.41
CA GLN A 187 1.42 -15.16 -0.60
C GLN A 187 0.62 -15.01 0.69
N ALA A 188 0.79 -13.91 1.42
CA ALA A 188 0.12 -13.68 2.69
C ALA A 188 -1.41 -13.56 2.57
N PRO A 189 -1.99 -12.77 1.65
CA PRO A 189 -3.44 -12.74 1.47
C PRO A 189 -4.00 -14.05 0.93
N THR A 190 -3.28 -14.75 0.03
CA THR A 190 -3.67 -16.10 -0.43
C THR A 190 -3.80 -17.07 0.75
N GLN A 191 -2.84 -17.06 1.68
CA GLN A 191 -2.90 -17.87 2.91
C GLN A 191 -4.05 -17.46 3.85
N ALA A 192 -4.56 -16.25 3.73
CA ALA A 192 -5.74 -15.77 4.43
C ALA A 192 -7.07 -16.11 3.73
N GLY A 193 -7.03 -16.77 2.57
CA GLY A 193 -8.21 -17.14 1.77
C GLY A 193 -8.68 -16.02 0.82
N ILE A 194 -7.85 -15.02 0.57
CA ILE A 194 -8.14 -13.90 -0.31
C ILE A 194 -7.61 -14.21 -1.72
N ARG A 195 -8.40 -13.91 -2.74
CA ARG A 195 -7.91 -13.95 -4.12
C ARG A 195 -6.94 -12.81 -4.36
N SER A 196 -5.68 -13.11 -4.63
CA SER A 196 -4.63 -12.09 -4.71
C SER A 196 -3.78 -12.19 -5.97
N TYR A 197 -3.19 -11.06 -6.33
CA TYR A 197 -2.35 -10.91 -7.50
C TYR A 197 -1.07 -10.17 -7.16
N PHE A 198 0.04 -10.69 -7.64
CA PHE A 198 1.35 -10.04 -7.58
C PHE A 198 1.51 -9.08 -8.76
N LEU A 199 1.71 -7.81 -8.48
CA LEU A 199 1.95 -6.75 -9.47
C LEU A 199 3.45 -6.66 -9.77
N ASP A 200 3.90 -7.36 -10.80
CA ASP A 200 5.29 -7.25 -11.26
C ASP A 200 5.42 -6.29 -12.45
N ARG A 201 5.69 -5.03 -12.16
CA ARG A 201 5.91 -3.99 -13.16
C ARG A 201 7.23 -4.17 -13.93
N SER A 202 8.16 -4.99 -13.42
CA SER A 202 9.41 -5.31 -14.10
C SER A 202 9.23 -6.31 -15.26
N GLY A 203 8.14 -7.05 -15.26
CA GLY A 203 7.79 -8.06 -16.26
C GLY A 203 8.63 -9.34 -16.20
N ARG A 204 9.36 -9.57 -15.11
CA ARG A 204 10.19 -10.77 -14.90
C ARG A 204 9.45 -11.95 -14.33
N GLY A 205 8.39 -11.70 -13.57
CA GLY A 205 7.56 -12.74 -12.97
C GLY A 205 6.69 -13.47 -14.00
N SER A 206 6.29 -14.68 -13.68
CA SER A 206 5.44 -15.54 -14.50
C SER A 206 4.41 -16.26 -13.63
N GLY A 207 3.34 -16.71 -14.26
CA GLY A 207 2.23 -17.41 -13.60
C GLY A 207 0.91 -16.66 -13.69
N GLU A 208 -0.18 -17.38 -13.42
CA GLU A 208 -1.54 -16.81 -13.54
C GLU A 208 -1.84 -15.70 -12.51
N HIS A 209 -1.15 -15.73 -11.38
CA HIS A 209 -1.30 -14.73 -10.33
C HIS A 209 -0.52 -13.45 -10.61
N VAL A 210 0.40 -13.45 -11.60
CA VAL A 210 1.22 -12.28 -11.92
C VAL A 210 0.48 -11.36 -12.88
N VAL A 211 0.46 -10.09 -12.55
CA VAL A 211 -0.06 -9.01 -13.40
C VAL A 211 1.05 -7.97 -13.61
N ARG A 212 1.12 -7.38 -14.81
CA ARG A 212 2.21 -6.46 -15.19
C ARG A 212 1.87 -4.99 -14.97
N ASP A 213 0.60 -4.69 -14.89
CA ASP A 213 0.03 -3.37 -14.61
C ASP A 213 -1.39 -3.54 -14.04
N LEU A 214 -1.97 -2.46 -13.53
CA LEU A 214 -3.31 -2.51 -12.97
C LEU A 214 -4.40 -2.68 -14.03
N ARG A 215 -4.17 -2.39 -15.31
CA ARG A 215 -5.13 -2.72 -16.40
C ARG A 215 -5.19 -4.23 -16.60
N HIS A 216 -4.05 -4.92 -16.53
CA HIS A 216 -4.02 -6.38 -16.57
C HIS A 216 -4.75 -6.98 -15.36
N PHE A 217 -4.53 -6.41 -14.17
CA PHE A 217 -5.27 -6.78 -12.96
C PHE A 217 -6.78 -6.59 -13.13
N ALA A 218 -7.25 -5.42 -13.59
CA ALA A 218 -8.67 -5.14 -13.78
C ALA A 218 -9.34 -6.16 -14.70
N ARG A 219 -8.71 -6.49 -15.85
CA ARG A 219 -9.24 -7.54 -16.74
C ARG A 219 -9.39 -8.90 -16.04
N LYS A 220 -8.46 -9.29 -15.16
CA LYS A 220 -8.55 -10.53 -14.39
C LYS A 220 -9.61 -10.46 -13.30
N ALA A 221 -9.72 -9.33 -12.61
CA ALA A 221 -10.71 -9.11 -11.57
C ALA A 221 -12.14 -9.17 -12.15
N LEU A 222 -12.37 -8.50 -13.28
CA LEU A 222 -13.68 -8.46 -13.96
C LEU A 222 -13.99 -9.75 -14.74
N GLY A 223 -12.99 -10.43 -15.28
CA GLY A 223 -13.16 -11.68 -16.06
C GLY A 223 -13.44 -12.92 -15.19
N GLY A 224 -13.12 -12.90 -13.92
CA GLY A 224 -13.30 -14.04 -13.00
C GLY A 224 -14.76 -14.34 -12.61
N GLY A 225 -15.74 -13.55 -13.08
CA GLY A 225 -17.18 -13.78 -12.87
C GLY A 225 -17.84 -14.79 -13.84
N LYS A 226 -17.11 -15.32 -14.82
CA LYS A 226 -17.62 -16.32 -15.76
C LYS A 226 -16.91 -17.65 -15.58
N GLY A 227 -17.28 -18.42 -14.56
CA GLY A 227 -16.79 -19.76 -14.42
C GLY A 227 -16.92 -20.35 -13.01
N ALA A 228 -18.12 -20.47 -12.47
CA ALA A 228 -18.37 -21.53 -11.51
C ALA A 228 -18.61 -22.81 -12.31
N PRO A 229 -17.85 -23.91 -12.15
CA PRO A 229 -18.22 -25.18 -12.74
C PRO A 229 -19.49 -25.70 -12.05
N ARG A 230 -20.38 -26.26 -12.85
CA ARG A 230 -21.58 -26.99 -12.43
C ARG A 230 -21.22 -28.22 -11.60
#